data_3a0079229f8929e5bc403eff5da3293a
#
_entry.id   3a0079229f8929e5bc403eff5da3293a
#
_cell.length_a   1.000
_cell.length_b   1.000
_cell.length_c   1.000
_cell.angle_alpha   90.00
_cell.angle_beta   90.00
_cell.angle_gamma   90.00
#
_symmetry.space_group_name_H-M   'P 1'
#
loop_
_entity.id
_entity.type
_entity.pdbx_description
1 polymer ?
#
loop_
_entity_poly.entity_id
_entity_poly.type
_entity_poly.pdbx_seq_one_letter_code
_entity_poly.pdbx_strand_id
1 'polypeptide(L)'
;ADVVIAVDISNKARGKAPEHLLGPLGQSIAIMGQKLGQAELARADVVIRPKVLDIGPADFSQRASAIVEGEKAALAAMAQIRERIAQVQAERAQATRLAQQKALDAQREACLNNRSRLRKLAGMAGLDDSCAAP
;
A
#
# COMPACT_ATOMS: atom_id res chain seq x y z
N ALA A 1 2.84 1.37 5.79
CA ALA A 1 1.74 0.43 5.54
C ALA A 1 2.00 -0.29 4.22
N ASP A 2 1.61 -1.55 4.14
CA ASP A 2 1.86 -2.40 2.97
C ASP A 2 0.71 -2.35 1.97
N VAL A 3 -0.48 -2.11 2.47
CA VAL A 3 -1.71 -1.87 1.71
C VAL A 3 -2.43 -0.68 2.32
N VAL A 4 -2.82 0.26 1.51
CA VAL A 4 -3.57 1.45 1.91
C VAL A 4 -4.95 1.39 1.30
N ILE A 5 -5.97 1.34 2.15
CA ILE A 5 -7.37 1.39 1.76
C ILE A 5 -7.91 2.76 2.16
N ALA A 6 -8.39 3.52 1.19
CA ALA A 6 -9.00 4.83 1.43
C ALA A 6 -10.52 4.75 1.28
N VAL A 7 -11.23 5.50 2.12
CA VAL A 7 -12.68 5.67 2.01
C VAL A 7 -12.95 7.13 1.62
N ASP A 8 -13.47 7.33 0.43
CA ASP A 8 -13.78 8.64 -0.12
C ASP A 8 -15.23 9.02 0.17
N ILE A 9 -15.40 9.88 1.15
CA ILE A 9 -16.70 10.49 1.51
C ILE A 9 -16.75 11.98 1.15
N SER A 10 -15.80 12.46 0.32
CA SER A 10 -15.68 13.88 -0.02
C SER A 10 -16.89 14.35 -0.83
N ASN A 11 -17.52 15.42 -0.38
CA ASN A 11 -18.57 16.12 -1.11
C ASN A 11 -17.97 16.81 -2.34
N LYS A 12 -18.55 16.58 -3.51
CA LYS A 12 -18.23 17.38 -4.69
C LYS A 12 -18.70 18.81 -4.45
N ALA A 13 -17.81 19.77 -4.66
CA ALA A 13 -18.19 21.19 -4.63
C ALA A 13 -19.40 21.38 -5.57
N ARG A 14 -20.55 21.72 -4.99
CA ARG A 14 -21.77 21.97 -5.79
C ARG A 14 -21.58 23.27 -6.52
N GLY A 15 -21.70 23.28 -7.83
CA GLY A 15 -21.50 24.44 -8.70
C GLY A 15 -22.57 25.53 -8.62
N LYS A 16 -23.34 25.62 -7.51
CA LYS A 16 -24.22 26.76 -7.24
C LYS A 16 -23.42 27.87 -6.61
N ALA A 17 -23.35 29.01 -7.30
CA ALA A 17 -22.79 30.22 -6.74
C ALA A 17 -23.54 30.58 -5.44
N PRO A 18 -22.83 30.75 -4.33
CA PRO A 18 -23.45 31.13 -3.06
C PRO A 18 -23.90 32.60 -3.14
N GLU A 19 -25.12 32.84 -2.72
CA GLU A 19 -25.77 34.17 -2.73
C GLU A 19 -25.24 35.15 -1.68
N HIS A 20 -24.27 34.73 -0.83
CA HIS A 20 -23.74 35.53 0.27
C HIS A 20 -22.21 35.66 0.19
N LEU A 21 -21.68 36.78 0.71
CA LEU A 21 -20.24 37.13 0.70
C LEU A 21 -19.30 36.05 1.29
N LEU A 22 -19.77 35.25 2.24
CA LEU A 22 -19.00 34.14 2.85
C LEU A 22 -19.02 32.85 2.03
N GLY A 23 -19.90 32.75 1.04
CA GLY A 23 -20.03 31.58 0.19
C GLY A 23 -18.80 31.28 -0.67
N PRO A 24 -18.19 32.29 -1.36
CA PRO A 24 -16.98 32.07 -2.14
C PRO A 24 -15.81 31.56 -1.31
N LEU A 25 -15.69 31.99 -0.06
CA LEU A 25 -14.65 31.53 0.85
C LEU A 25 -14.83 30.03 1.20
N GLY A 26 -16.05 29.64 1.55
CA GLY A 26 -16.39 28.23 1.81
C GLY A 26 -16.19 27.33 0.61
N GLN A 27 -16.51 27.84 -0.60
CA GLN A 27 -16.30 27.11 -1.84
C GLN A 27 -14.80 26.94 -2.16
N SER A 28 -13.98 27.98 -1.92
CA SER A 28 -12.52 27.87 -2.10
C SER A 28 -11.90 26.83 -1.17
N ILE A 29 -12.33 26.79 0.09
CA ILE A 29 -11.88 25.76 1.06
C ILE A 29 -12.33 24.37 0.61
N ALA A 30 -13.54 24.22 0.12
CA ALA A 30 -14.05 22.94 -0.40
C ALA A 30 -13.26 22.45 -1.63
N ILE A 31 -12.94 23.34 -2.56
CA ILE A 31 -12.13 23.01 -3.75
C ILE A 31 -10.71 22.62 -3.33
N MET A 32 -10.09 23.34 -2.40
CA MET A 32 -8.76 23.04 -1.90
C MET A 32 -8.74 21.66 -1.19
N GLY A 33 -9.72 21.40 -0.32
CA GLY A 33 -9.90 20.11 0.35
C GLY A 33 -10.10 18.96 -0.65
N GLN A 34 -10.88 19.19 -1.73
CA GLN A 34 -11.08 18.20 -2.79
C GLN A 34 -9.78 17.88 -3.53
N LYS A 35 -8.96 18.89 -3.85
CA LYS A 35 -7.66 18.70 -4.52
C LYS A 35 -6.68 17.91 -3.64
N LEU A 36 -6.59 18.24 -2.37
CA LEU A 36 -5.77 17.50 -1.41
C LEU A 36 -6.26 16.06 -1.26
N GLY A 37 -7.57 15.85 -1.09
CA GLY A 37 -8.18 14.54 -1.01
C GLY A 37 -7.91 13.68 -2.25
N GLN A 38 -8.00 14.25 -3.46
CA GLN A 38 -7.69 13.54 -4.70
C GLN A 38 -6.22 13.07 -4.75
N ALA A 39 -5.27 13.90 -4.29
CA ALA A 39 -3.86 13.54 -4.24
C ALA A 39 -3.60 12.38 -3.26
N GLU A 40 -4.27 12.38 -2.11
CA GLU A 40 -4.17 11.28 -1.13
C GLU A 40 -4.84 10.00 -1.64
N LEU A 41 -6.02 10.11 -2.27
CA LEU A 41 -6.72 8.97 -2.87
C LEU A 41 -5.91 8.30 -3.99
N ALA A 42 -5.13 9.07 -4.74
CA ALA A 42 -4.26 8.54 -5.79
C ALA A 42 -3.11 7.66 -5.25
N ARG A 43 -2.81 7.78 -3.95
CA ARG A 43 -1.77 6.98 -3.26
C ARG A 43 -2.34 5.71 -2.61
N ALA A 44 -3.66 5.54 -2.61
CA ALA A 44 -4.30 4.37 -2.04
C ALA A 44 -4.32 3.21 -3.04
N ASP A 45 -4.12 1.99 -2.54
CA ASP A 45 -4.21 0.76 -3.33
C ASP A 45 -5.67 0.43 -3.69
N VAL A 46 -6.60 0.72 -2.78
CA VAL A 46 -8.03 0.52 -2.98
C VAL A 46 -8.78 1.75 -2.48
N VAL A 47 -9.72 2.24 -3.28
CA VAL A 47 -10.58 3.38 -2.91
C VAL A 47 -12.04 2.93 -2.86
N ILE A 48 -12.65 3.04 -1.68
CA ILE A 48 -14.06 2.74 -1.44
C ILE A 48 -14.86 4.05 -1.51
N ARG A 49 -15.94 4.08 -2.28
CA ARG A 49 -16.81 5.27 -2.43
C ARG A 49 -18.26 4.93 -2.08
N PRO A 50 -18.65 5.09 -0.79
CA PRO A 50 -20.05 4.93 -0.40
C PRO A 50 -20.93 6.02 -1.03
N LYS A 51 -22.20 5.68 -1.29
CA LYS A 51 -23.18 6.62 -1.85
C LYS A 51 -23.80 7.49 -0.75
N VAL A 52 -22.99 8.35 -0.14
CA VAL A 52 -23.42 9.22 0.98
C VAL A 52 -23.36 10.71 0.65
N LEU A 53 -23.20 11.06 -0.63
CA LEU A 53 -23.03 12.46 -1.07
C LEU A 53 -24.25 13.35 -0.83
N ASP A 54 -25.44 12.75 -0.68
CA ASP A 54 -26.70 13.47 -0.41
C ASP A 54 -26.97 13.66 1.08
N ILE A 55 -26.13 13.05 1.93
CA ILE A 55 -26.24 13.14 3.39
C ILE A 55 -25.39 14.32 3.87
N GLY A 56 -26.01 15.31 4.48
CA GLY A 56 -25.30 16.46 5.05
C GLY A 56 -24.43 16.07 6.24
N PRO A 57 -23.29 16.73 6.47
CA PRO A 57 -22.36 16.39 7.56
C PRO A 57 -22.96 16.55 8.97
N ALA A 58 -24.04 17.32 9.11
CA ALA A 58 -24.78 17.51 10.36
C ALA A 58 -26.13 16.79 10.39
N ASP A 59 -26.47 16.01 9.36
CA ASP A 59 -27.75 15.29 9.28
C ASP A 59 -27.64 13.92 9.95
N PHE A 60 -27.77 13.91 11.28
CA PHE A 60 -27.76 12.68 12.07
C PHE A 60 -29.02 11.81 11.91
N SER A 61 -30.09 12.34 11.30
CA SER A 61 -31.31 11.56 11.04
C SER A 61 -31.07 10.44 10.03
N GLN A 62 -30.11 10.62 9.11
CA GLN A 62 -29.77 9.64 8.06
C GLN A 62 -28.60 8.71 8.40
N ARG A 63 -28.19 8.68 9.68
CA ARG A 63 -27.04 7.85 10.11
C ARG A 63 -27.18 6.38 9.74
N ALA A 64 -28.37 5.82 9.87
CA ALA A 64 -28.61 4.40 9.54
C ALA A 64 -28.39 4.13 8.04
N SER A 65 -28.87 5.03 7.18
CA SER A 65 -28.66 4.94 5.74
C SER A 65 -27.19 5.06 5.39
N ALA A 66 -26.46 5.98 6.02
CA ALA A 66 -25.02 6.14 5.79
C ALA A 66 -24.22 4.88 6.17
N ILE A 67 -24.56 4.22 7.28
CA ILE A 67 -23.93 2.96 7.70
C ILE A 67 -24.16 1.86 6.66
N VAL A 68 -25.40 1.69 6.22
CA VAL A 68 -25.76 0.66 5.22
C VAL A 68 -25.04 0.89 3.89
N GLU A 69 -24.97 2.13 3.41
CA GLU A 69 -24.25 2.44 2.17
C GLU A 69 -22.72 2.26 2.32
N GLY A 70 -22.17 2.52 3.50
CA GLY A 70 -20.78 2.23 3.82
C GLY A 70 -20.47 0.74 3.80
N GLU A 71 -21.30 -0.08 4.45
CA GLU A 71 -21.17 -1.54 4.47
C GLU A 71 -21.29 -2.13 3.06
N LYS A 72 -22.28 -1.71 2.30
CA LYS A 72 -22.48 -2.14 0.91
C LYS A 72 -21.30 -1.81 0.01
N ALA A 73 -20.73 -0.60 0.12
CA ALA A 73 -19.58 -0.19 -0.64
C ALA A 73 -18.32 -1.00 -0.24
N ALA A 74 -18.14 -1.26 1.06
CA ALA A 74 -17.04 -2.07 1.57
C ALA A 74 -17.15 -3.52 1.08
N LEU A 75 -18.33 -4.14 1.15
CA LEU A 75 -18.57 -5.50 0.65
C LEU A 75 -18.28 -5.62 -0.85
N ALA A 76 -18.69 -4.62 -1.64
CA ALA A 76 -18.40 -4.59 -3.07
C ALA A 76 -16.89 -4.51 -3.38
N ALA A 77 -16.10 -3.87 -2.52
CA ALA A 77 -14.65 -3.74 -2.67
C ALA A 77 -13.85 -4.95 -2.14
N MET A 78 -14.48 -5.87 -1.41
CA MET A 78 -13.79 -6.98 -0.73
C MET A 78 -12.96 -7.87 -1.65
N ALA A 79 -13.42 -8.11 -2.87
CA ALA A 79 -12.66 -8.92 -3.85
C ALA A 79 -11.35 -8.23 -4.21
N GLN A 80 -11.39 -6.95 -4.53
CA GLN A 80 -10.22 -6.13 -4.87
C GLN A 80 -9.24 -6.01 -3.70
N ILE A 81 -9.76 -5.84 -2.49
CA ILE A 81 -8.95 -5.78 -1.26
C ILE A 81 -8.17 -7.09 -1.06
N ARG A 82 -8.86 -8.24 -1.16
CA ARG A 82 -8.24 -9.56 -1.01
C ARG A 82 -7.18 -9.82 -2.07
N GLU A 83 -7.46 -9.46 -3.31
CA GLU A 83 -6.52 -9.59 -4.42
C GLU A 83 -5.25 -8.76 -4.15
N ARG A 84 -5.41 -7.49 -3.76
CA ARG A 84 -4.27 -6.62 -3.46
C ARG A 84 -3.43 -7.13 -2.29
N ILE A 85 -4.05 -7.62 -1.24
CA ILE A 85 -3.35 -8.23 -0.11
C ILE A 85 -2.55 -9.45 -0.57
N ALA A 86 -3.15 -10.34 -1.37
CA ALA A 86 -2.48 -11.53 -1.89
C ALA A 86 -1.27 -11.17 -2.78
N GLN A 87 -1.39 -10.14 -3.63
CA GLN A 87 -0.29 -9.64 -4.46
C GLN A 87 0.88 -9.17 -3.59
N VAL A 88 0.63 -8.31 -2.59
CA VAL A 88 1.67 -7.79 -1.71
C VAL A 88 2.34 -8.90 -0.90
N GLN A 89 1.57 -9.88 -0.44
CA GLN A 89 2.13 -11.05 0.26
C GLN A 89 3.03 -11.89 -0.66
N ALA A 90 2.62 -12.10 -1.91
CA ALA A 90 3.42 -12.83 -2.90
C ALA A 90 4.73 -12.09 -3.24
N GLU A 91 4.66 -10.77 -3.46
CA GLU A 91 5.83 -9.92 -3.70
C GLU A 91 6.84 -9.99 -2.55
N ARG A 92 6.35 -9.94 -1.30
CA ARG A 92 7.20 -10.08 -0.11
C ARG A 92 7.85 -11.45 0.01
N ALA A 93 7.08 -12.49 -0.24
CA ALA A 93 7.61 -13.85 -0.21
C ALA A 93 8.71 -14.05 -1.26
N GLN A 94 8.53 -13.50 -2.45
CA GLN A 94 9.54 -13.51 -3.50
C GLN A 94 10.79 -12.70 -3.11
N ALA A 95 10.61 -11.50 -2.58
CA ALA A 95 11.72 -10.65 -2.12
C ALA A 95 12.53 -11.34 -1.01
N THR A 96 11.86 -11.99 -0.07
CA THR A 96 12.50 -12.74 1.01
C THR A 96 13.30 -13.92 0.48
N ARG A 97 12.73 -14.71 -0.44
CA ARG A 97 13.42 -15.84 -1.09
C ARG A 97 14.66 -15.36 -1.84
N LEU A 98 14.54 -14.27 -2.60
CA LEU A 98 15.66 -13.70 -3.35
C LEU A 98 16.76 -13.20 -2.42
N ALA A 99 16.39 -12.55 -1.30
CA ALA A 99 17.36 -12.10 -0.30
C ALA A 99 18.09 -13.27 0.36
N GLN A 100 17.38 -14.34 0.69
CA GLN A 100 17.98 -15.57 1.23
C GLN A 100 18.93 -16.22 0.23
N GLN A 101 18.52 -16.33 -1.05
CA GLN A 101 19.37 -16.89 -2.10
C GLN A 101 20.67 -16.07 -2.25
N LYS A 102 20.57 -14.75 -2.35
CA LYS A 102 21.73 -13.86 -2.41
C LYS A 102 22.65 -13.99 -1.20
N ALA A 103 22.09 -14.15 -0.01
CA ALA A 103 22.89 -14.36 1.21
C ALA A 103 23.66 -15.69 1.17
N LEU A 104 23.01 -16.78 0.72
CA LEU A 104 23.64 -18.08 0.53
C LEU A 104 24.75 -18.03 -0.53
N ASP A 105 24.50 -17.38 -1.67
CA ASP A 105 25.48 -17.22 -2.73
C ASP A 105 26.70 -16.42 -2.25
N ALA A 106 26.48 -15.33 -1.49
CA ALA A 106 27.55 -14.52 -0.90
C ALA A 106 28.37 -15.34 0.12
N GLN A 107 27.72 -16.15 0.96
CA GLN A 107 28.43 -17.05 1.88
C GLN A 107 29.27 -18.08 1.14
N ARG A 108 28.72 -18.66 0.07
CA ARG A 108 29.45 -19.61 -0.78
C ARG A 108 30.67 -18.97 -1.43
N GLU A 109 30.54 -17.77 -1.99
CA GLU A 109 31.64 -17.02 -2.57
C GLU A 109 32.70 -16.67 -1.53
N ALA A 110 32.31 -16.23 -0.35
CA ALA A 110 33.22 -15.93 0.75
C ALA A 110 34.01 -17.19 1.19
N CYS A 111 33.33 -18.33 1.27
CA CYS A 111 33.97 -19.62 1.57
C CYS A 111 35.01 -19.98 0.48
N LEU A 112 34.65 -19.89 -0.78
CA LEU A 112 35.55 -20.19 -1.91
C LEU A 112 36.75 -19.24 -1.94
N ASN A 113 36.55 -17.95 -1.69
CA ASN A 113 37.62 -16.95 -1.65
C ASN A 113 38.58 -17.19 -0.47
N ASN A 114 38.05 -17.49 0.71
CA ASN A 114 38.88 -17.78 1.87
C ASN A 114 39.72 -19.05 1.65
N ARG A 115 39.14 -20.06 1.06
CA ARG A 115 39.81 -21.31 0.69
C ARG A 115 40.93 -21.09 -0.32
N SER A 116 40.70 -20.28 -1.36
CA SER A 116 41.70 -19.95 -2.36
C SER A 116 42.91 -19.23 -1.75
N ARG A 117 42.68 -18.36 -0.74
CA ARG A 117 43.74 -17.70 0.03
C ARG A 117 44.53 -18.68 0.89
N LEU A 118 43.83 -19.61 1.58
CA LEU A 118 44.50 -20.63 2.40
C LEU A 118 45.33 -21.60 1.56
N ARG A 119 44.88 -22.01 0.37
CA ARG A 119 45.67 -22.82 -0.55
C ARG A 119 46.97 -22.12 -0.99
N LYS A 120 46.87 -20.82 -1.28
CA LYS A 120 48.07 -20.01 -1.64
C LYS A 120 49.07 -19.85 -0.51
N LEU A 121 48.57 -19.76 0.73
CA LEU A 121 49.43 -19.58 1.90
C LEU A 121 50.04 -20.89 2.40
N ALA A 122 49.35 -22.01 2.32
CA ALA A 122 49.72 -23.27 2.94
C ALA A 122 50.43 -24.26 2.01
N GLY A 123 50.43 -24.02 0.66
CA GLY A 123 51.08 -24.95 -0.29
C GLY A 123 50.46 -26.36 -0.31
N MET A 124 49.31 -26.55 0.32
CA MET A 124 48.66 -27.88 0.53
C MET A 124 47.64 -28.17 -0.59
N ALA A 125 47.93 -29.13 -1.41
CA ALA A 125 46.95 -29.78 -2.30
C ALA A 125 46.22 -30.85 -1.47
N GLY A 126 44.92 -30.66 -1.16
CA GLY A 126 44.15 -31.74 -0.52
C GLY A 126 43.15 -31.32 0.54
N LEU A 127 42.60 -30.10 0.53
CA LEU A 127 41.48 -29.73 1.39
C LEU A 127 40.16 -30.08 0.71
N ASP A 128 39.32 -30.83 1.43
CA ASP A 128 38.03 -31.36 1.01
C ASP A 128 37.03 -30.30 0.48
N ASP A 129 36.17 -30.66 -0.48
CA ASP A 129 35.35 -29.75 -1.27
C ASP A 129 34.02 -29.32 -0.61
N SER A 130 33.98 -29.24 0.72
CA SER A 130 32.76 -28.99 1.47
C SER A 130 32.43 -27.52 1.71
N CYS A 131 32.33 -26.69 0.66
CA CYS A 131 31.58 -25.42 0.67
C CYS A 131 30.13 -25.62 0.21
N ALA A 132 29.55 -26.81 0.36
CA ALA A 132 28.15 -27.07 0.18
C ALA A 132 27.38 -26.44 1.37
N ALA A 133 26.31 -25.69 1.06
CA ALA A 133 25.39 -25.19 2.09
C ALA A 133 24.77 -26.37 2.85
N PRO A 134 24.48 -26.20 4.15
CA PRO A 134 23.76 -27.18 4.95
C PRO A 134 22.34 -27.41 4.42
#